data_6b28d5a73fb6729c079fda12072cd477
#
_entry.id   6b28d5a73fb6729c079fda12072cd477
#
_cell.length_a   1.000
_cell.length_b   1.000
_cell.length_c   1.000
_cell.angle_alpha   90.00
_cell.angle_beta   90.00
_cell.angle_gamma   90.00
#
_symmetry.space_group_name_H-M   'P 1'
#
loop_
_entity.id
_entity.type
_entity.pdbx_description
1 polymer ?
#
loop_
_entity_poly.entity_id
_entity_poly.type
_entity_poly.pdbx_seq_one_letter_code
_entity_poly.pdbx_strand_id
1 'polypeptide(L)'
;MDFIQKAAQTVLPGPDTSMLVITTVVTTASLYTILNRIIYPRRPSVLQNPLSSHISSLSPEEQSQLLYPPDYFPGARDVPTPYGSIRCYEFGPVSGRKVLLIHGISTSCMTLTHIAHGLVERGCRVLLFDLFGRGYSDGVGDLPHDERLYVSQALCVLASSELAWTGQGEEEGFHLVGYSLGGGIAAHLAATFPSTVKSLILLAPAGMIREENFGIVAKVIFRSGWVPEGIVEIMTRWRLKRPIAESAKRKSKGGPSGPSTPKSHLPGDQAIEATVTSEIADAAVAEAPGPLQRQVLKYVNWQVANHAGFVPAFMSTLRYAPMINQHEAWRKLAKREPKTTCFIFGIGDEIVNDEDYRQDVLPLVGGEENVFWARSVPGGHDFPMAHPDQTLERIWRFWGWDEGVAASWVKT
;
A
#
# COMPACT_ATOMS: atom_id res chain seq x y z
N MET A 1 -45.78 -43.25 -42.23
CA MET A 1 -44.83 -43.67 -41.15
C MET A 1 -43.36 -43.58 -41.58
N ASP A 2 -43.02 -43.71 -42.83
CA ASP A 2 -41.63 -43.67 -43.30
C ASP A 2 -40.93 -42.32 -43.26
N PHE A 3 -41.68 -41.22 -43.29
CA PHE A 3 -41.07 -39.89 -43.29
C PHE A 3 -40.54 -39.47 -41.91
N ILE A 4 -41.22 -39.90 -40.83
CA ILE A 4 -40.79 -39.63 -39.43
C ILE A 4 -39.59 -40.50 -39.05
N GLN A 5 -39.52 -41.75 -39.55
CA GLN A 5 -38.38 -42.63 -39.29
C GLN A 5 -37.13 -42.19 -40.04
N LYS A 6 -37.26 -41.64 -41.26
CA LYS A 6 -36.13 -41.06 -42.01
C LYS A 6 -35.63 -39.76 -41.43
N ALA A 7 -36.49 -38.94 -40.87
CA ALA A 7 -36.10 -37.69 -40.18
C ALA A 7 -35.38 -37.98 -38.83
N ALA A 8 -35.75 -39.04 -38.12
CA ALA A 8 -35.08 -39.44 -36.89
C ALA A 8 -33.67 -40.03 -37.11
N GLN A 9 -33.44 -40.65 -38.27
CA GLN A 9 -32.11 -41.20 -38.61
C GLN A 9 -31.10 -40.14 -39.07
N THR A 10 -31.56 -38.92 -39.42
CA THR A 10 -30.68 -37.82 -39.87
C THR A 10 -30.20 -36.90 -38.72
N VAL A 11 -30.68 -37.10 -37.49
CA VAL A 11 -30.40 -36.21 -36.35
C VAL A 11 -29.45 -36.84 -35.30
N LEU A 12 -29.25 -38.14 -35.31
CA LEU A 12 -28.29 -38.79 -34.42
C LEU A 12 -26.99 -39.10 -35.18
N PRO A 13 -25.87 -38.52 -34.79
CA PRO A 13 -24.58 -38.83 -35.39
C PRO A 13 -24.30 -40.32 -35.16
N GLY A 14 -23.76 -41.01 -36.21
CA GLY A 14 -23.33 -42.39 -36.10
C GLY A 14 -22.28 -42.58 -34.99
N PRO A 15 -22.07 -43.81 -34.51
CA PRO A 15 -21.19 -44.10 -33.37
C PRO A 15 -19.78 -43.50 -33.56
N ASP A 16 -19.24 -43.47 -34.76
CA ASP A 16 -17.93 -42.87 -35.04
C ASP A 16 -17.95 -41.35 -34.95
N THR A 17 -19.03 -40.69 -35.39
CA THR A 17 -19.20 -39.25 -35.29
C THR A 17 -19.41 -38.85 -33.84
N SER A 18 -20.14 -39.63 -33.05
CA SER A 18 -20.35 -39.39 -31.64
C SER A 18 -19.03 -39.51 -30.84
N MET A 19 -18.22 -40.54 -31.16
CA MET A 19 -16.89 -40.70 -30.54
C MET A 19 -15.96 -39.54 -30.93
N LEU A 20 -15.98 -39.08 -32.15
CA LEU A 20 -15.17 -37.92 -32.58
C LEU A 20 -15.58 -36.64 -31.82
N VAL A 21 -16.87 -36.39 -31.72
CA VAL A 21 -17.38 -35.22 -30.97
C VAL A 21 -16.98 -35.29 -29.50
N ILE A 22 -17.18 -36.44 -28.83
CA ILE A 22 -16.80 -36.64 -27.42
C ILE A 22 -15.30 -36.41 -27.22
N THR A 23 -14.48 -37.02 -28.08
CA THR A 23 -13.01 -36.90 -28.01
C THR A 23 -12.59 -35.44 -28.19
N THR A 24 -13.17 -34.72 -29.15
CA THR A 24 -12.88 -33.31 -29.38
C THR A 24 -13.26 -32.45 -28.17
N VAL A 25 -14.46 -32.65 -27.61
CA VAL A 25 -14.92 -31.91 -26.43
C VAL A 25 -14.02 -32.19 -25.24
N VAL A 26 -13.70 -33.44 -24.95
CA VAL A 26 -12.83 -33.83 -23.84
C VAL A 26 -11.43 -33.26 -24.01
N THR A 27 -10.86 -33.37 -25.22
CA THR A 27 -9.52 -32.82 -25.49
C THR A 27 -9.49 -31.30 -25.35
N THR A 28 -10.50 -30.59 -25.90
CA THR A 28 -10.60 -29.14 -25.80
C THR A 28 -10.80 -28.70 -24.34
N ALA A 29 -11.67 -29.36 -23.59
CA ALA A 29 -11.89 -29.06 -22.17
C ALA A 29 -10.64 -29.36 -21.33
N SER A 30 -9.92 -30.45 -21.62
CA SER A 30 -8.67 -30.77 -20.94
C SER A 30 -7.57 -29.74 -21.25
N LEU A 31 -7.41 -29.40 -22.53
CA LEU A 31 -6.46 -28.38 -22.97
C LEU A 31 -6.79 -27.01 -22.34
N TYR A 32 -8.05 -26.60 -22.35
CA TYR A 32 -8.52 -25.37 -21.67
C TYR A 32 -8.20 -25.40 -20.18
N THR A 33 -8.47 -26.52 -19.51
CA THR A 33 -8.21 -26.67 -18.07
C THR A 33 -6.71 -26.60 -17.76
N ILE A 34 -5.87 -27.24 -18.57
CA ILE A 34 -4.41 -27.21 -18.44
C ILE A 34 -3.89 -25.79 -18.69
N LEU A 35 -4.30 -25.17 -19.79
CA LEU A 35 -3.91 -23.81 -20.13
C LEU A 35 -4.37 -22.83 -19.04
N ASN A 36 -5.59 -22.97 -18.56
CA ASN A 36 -6.12 -22.11 -17.49
C ASN A 36 -5.34 -22.26 -16.18
N ARG A 37 -4.90 -23.47 -15.83
CA ARG A 37 -4.03 -23.70 -14.67
C ARG A 37 -2.62 -23.11 -14.83
N ILE A 38 -2.07 -23.12 -16.05
CA ILE A 38 -0.77 -22.52 -16.34
C ILE A 38 -0.87 -21.00 -16.35
N ILE A 39 -1.93 -20.45 -16.95
CA ILE A 39 -2.14 -19.00 -17.12
C ILE A 39 -2.58 -18.34 -15.81
N TYR A 40 -3.44 -19.02 -15.04
CA TYR A 40 -3.98 -18.57 -13.77
C TYR A 40 -3.66 -19.58 -12.65
N PRO A 41 -2.39 -19.66 -12.21
CA PRO A 41 -2.01 -20.58 -11.15
C PRO A 41 -2.78 -20.24 -9.86
N ARG A 42 -3.38 -21.27 -9.23
CA ARG A 42 -3.98 -21.10 -7.90
C ARG A 42 -2.86 -20.90 -6.90
N ARG A 43 -2.90 -19.77 -6.21
CA ARG A 43 -1.97 -19.48 -5.11
C ARG A 43 -2.49 -20.09 -3.81
N PRO A 44 -1.59 -20.50 -2.89
CA PRO A 44 -1.97 -20.80 -1.51
C PRO A 44 -2.66 -19.58 -0.88
N SER A 45 -3.56 -19.81 0.05
CA SER A 45 -4.21 -18.72 0.79
C SER A 45 -3.20 -17.86 1.55
N VAL A 46 -2.17 -18.51 2.12
CA VAL A 46 -1.08 -17.83 2.82
C VAL A 46 0.24 -18.02 2.06
N LEU A 47 0.89 -16.92 1.73
CA LEU A 47 2.23 -16.87 1.16
C LEU A 47 3.21 -16.46 2.26
N GLN A 48 4.08 -17.38 2.65
CA GLN A 48 4.96 -17.22 3.80
C GLN A 48 5.88 -16.00 3.69
N ASN A 49 6.02 -15.30 4.79
CA ASN A 49 6.94 -14.17 4.93
C ASN A 49 8.41 -14.65 5.04
N PRO A 50 9.38 -13.73 4.90
CA PRO A 50 10.80 -14.07 4.97
C PRO A 50 11.28 -14.62 6.32
N LEU A 51 10.61 -14.30 7.44
CA LEU A 51 11.01 -14.83 8.76
C LEU A 51 10.87 -16.34 8.81
N SER A 52 9.77 -16.87 8.28
CA SER A 52 9.51 -18.32 8.30
C SER A 52 10.25 -19.08 7.20
N SER A 53 10.63 -18.43 6.10
CA SER A 53 11.17 -19.10 4.92
C SER A 53 12.68 -18.91 4.71
N HIS A 54 13.24 -17.79 5.12
CA HIS A 54 14.63 -17.44 4.82
C HIS A 54 15.43 -17.04 6.06
N ILE A 55 14.89 -16.16 6.88
CA ILE A 55 15.63 -15.55 8.00
C ILE A 55 15.75 -16.49 9.18
N SER A 56 14.82 -17.43 9.35
CA SER A 56 14.88 -18.44 10.43
C SER A 56 16.16 -19.31 10.43
N SER A 57 16.84 -19.41 9.28
CA SER A 57 18.10 -20.14 9.14
C SER A 57 19.36 -19.31 9.43
N LEU A 58 19.22 -17.99 9.61
CA LEU A 58 20.31 -17.07 9.88
C LEU A 58 20.62 -17.01 11.38
N SER A 59 21.91 -16.83 11.72
CA SER A 59 22.32 -16.55 13.11
C SER A 59 21.80 -15.18 13.58
N PRO A 60 21.71 -14.92 14.89
CA PRO A 60 21.32 -13.60 15.41
C PRO A 60 22.21 -12.46 14.90
N GLU A 61 23.50 -12.73 14.71
CA GLU A 61 24.47 -11.76 14.19
C GLU A 61 24.16 -11.42 12.73
N GLU A 62 23.86 -12.43 11.91
CA GLU A 62 23.47 -12.23 10.51
C GLU A 62 22.12 -11.50 10.40
N GLN A 63 21.15 -11.83 11.29
CA GLN A 63 19.87 -11.13 11.33
C GLN A 63 20.03 -9.65 11.66
N SER A 64 20.93 -9.28 12.57
CA SER A 64 21.20 -7.90 12.95
C SER A 64 21.79 -7.05 11.82
N GLN A 65 22.41 -7.69 10.83
CA GLN A 65 23.03 -7.03 9.67
C GLN A 65 22.07 -6.87 8.49
N LEU A 66 20.83 -7.36 8.61
CA LEU A 66 19.83 -7.19 7.57
C LEU A 66 19.48 -5.70 7.39
N LEU A 67 19.05 -5.34 6.18
CA LEU A 67 18.56 -3.98 5.89
C LEU A 67 17.34 -3.60 6.75
N TYR A 68 16.56 -4.60 7.12
CA TYR A 68 15.39 -4.49 7.99
C TYR A 68 15.44 -5.70 8.94
N PRO A 69 16.12 -5.60 10.08
CA PRO A 69 16.17 -6.68 11.07
C PRO A 69 14.78 -6.98 11.64
N PRO A 70 14.52 -8.21 12.13
CA PRO A 70 13.22 -8.56 12.71
C PRO A 70 12.82 -7.71 13.93
N ASP A 71 13.78 -7.15 14.63
CA ASP A 71 13.65 -6.26 15.78
C ASP A 71 13.94 -4.79 15.45
N TYR A 72 13.75 -4.39 14.19
CA TYR A 72 14.05 -3.03 13.71
C TYR A 72 13.42 -1.93 14.56
N PHE A 73 12.20 -2.14 15.02
CA PHE A 73 11.56 -1.33 16.05
C PHE A 73 11.36 -2.13 17.33
N PRO A 74 11.35 -1.47 18.49
CA PRO A 74 11.00 -2.13 19.75
C PRO A 74 9.60 -2.73 19.75
N GLY A 75 9.36 -3.72 20.62
CA GLY A 75 8.05 -4.33 20.79
C GLY A 75 7.56 -5.11 19.57
N ALA A 76 8.51 -5.69 18.81
CA ALA A 76 8.23 -6.55 17.68
C ALA A 76 7.47 -7.81 18.09
N ARG A 77 6.35 -8.12 17.42
CA ARG A 77 5.58 -9.36 17.61
C ARG A 77 4.87 -9.78 16.33
N ASP A 78 4.57 -11.06 16.26
CA ASP A 78 3.81 -11.65 15.17
C ASP A 78 2.39 -11.93 15.63
N VAL A 79 1.40 -11.47 14.89
CA VAL A 79 -0.03 -11.63 15.17
C VAL A 79 -0.59 -12.70 14.24
N PRO A 80 -0.89 -13.92 14.74
CA PRO A 80 -1.51 -14.96 13.93
C PRO A 80 -2.95 -14.59 13.61
N THR A 81 -3.33 -14.70 12.34
CA THR A 81 -4.68 -14.44 11.85
C THR A 81 -5.10 -15.50 10.85
N PRO A 82 -6.41 -15.63 10.51
CA PRO A 82 -6.85 -16.50 9.42
C PRO A 82 -6.25 -16.16 8.04
N TYR A 83 -5.70 -14.95 7.88
CA TYR A 83 -5.07 -14.49 6.65
C TYR A 83 -3.56 -14.74 6.58
N GLY A 84 -2.97 -15.28 7.65
CA GLY A 84 -1.54 -15.41 7.87
C GLY A 84 -1.04 -14.55 9.03
N SER A 85 0.25 -14.55 9.26
CA SER A 85 0.91 -13.79 10.34
C SER A 85 1.12 -12.34 9.95
N ILE A 86 0.86 -11.41 10.88
CA ILE A 86 1.11 -9.97 10.70
C ILE A 86 2.24 -9.56 11.64
N ARG A 87 3.33 -9.02 11.09
CA ARG A 87 4.40 -8.39 11.88
C ARG A 87 3.93 -7.01 12.33
N CYS A 88 3.96 -6.77 13.64
CA CYS A 88 3.70 -5.46 14.20
C CYS A 88 4.75 -5.09 15.26
N TYR A 89 4.80 -3.80 15.56
CA TYR A 89 5.71 -3.19 16.52
C TYR A 89 4.92 -2.20 17.38
N GLU A 90 5.07 -2.32 18.70
CA GLU A 90 4.33 -1.49 19.63
C GLU A 90 5.23 -0.97 20.73
N PHE A 91 5.54 0.33 20.74
CA PHE A 91 6.51 0.93 21.65
C PHE A 91 6.14 2.37 22.05
N GLY A 92 6.90 2.92 22.99
CA GLY A 92 6.63 4.19 23.65
C GLY A 92 5.90 4.02 24.99
N PRO A 93 5.63 5.09 25.74
CA PRO A 93 5.00 5.03 27.04
C PRO A 93 3.61 4.38 27.00
N VAL A 94 3.30 3.49 27.93
CA VAL A 94 2.00 2.79 27.99
C VAL A 94 0.82 3.76 28.13
N SER A 95 1.01 4.82 28.91
CA SER A 95 0.02 5.88 29.11
C SER A 95 0.04 6.96 28.03
N GLY A 96 0.91 6.79 27.00
CA GLY A 96 1.07 7.77 25.95
C GLY A 96 -0.14 7.85 25.02
N ARG A 97 -0.24 8.97 24.28
CA ARG A 97 -1.23 9.13 23.20
C ARG A 97 -1.05 8.01 22.17
N LYS A 98 -2.08 7.19 21.99
CA LYS A 98 -2.06 6.03 21.10
C LYS A 98 -2.09 6.46 19.64
N VAL A 99 -1.11 6.07 18.84
CA VAL A 99 -0.97 6.42 17.43
C VAL A 99 -0.74 5.17 16.60
N LEU A 100 -1.68 4.83 15.71
CA LEU A 100 -1.52 3.76 14.71
C LEU A 100 -0.95 4.37 13.44
N LEU A 101 0.12 3.76 12.90
CA LEU A 101 0.73 4.16 11.63
C LEU A 101 0.57 3.09 10.56
N ILE A 102 0.19 3.50 9.33
CA ILE A 102 0.03 2.61 8.17
C ILE A 102 0.91 3.12 7.04
N HIS A 103 1.83 2.27 6.55
CA HIS A 103 2.81 2.59 5.51
C HIS A 103 2.24 2.47 4.08
N GLY A 104 3.06 2.81 3.09
CA GLY A 104 2.70 2.84 1.67
C GLY A 104 2.74 1.49 0.95
N ILE A 105 2.65 1.52 -0.39
CA ILE A 105 2.38 0.32 -1.21
C ILE A 105 3.59 -0.59 -1.40
N SER A 106 4.79 -0.03 -1.59
CA SER A 106 5.98 -0.77 -2.03
C SER A 106 6.96 -1.07 -0.90
N THR A 107 6.72 -0.54 0.28
CA THR A 107 7.67 -0.52 1.38
C THR A 107 7.18 -1.33 2.59
N SER A 108 7.89 -1.21 3.70
CA SER A 108 7.51 -1.74 5.03
C SER A 108 7.35 -0.58 6.00
N CYS A 109 7.10 -0.88 7.26
CA CYS A 109 7.10 0.11 8.35
C CYS A 109 8.35 0.99 8.38
N MET A 110 9.47 0.53 7.81
CA MET A 110 10.74 1.26 7.75
C MET A 110 10.60 2.68 7.20
N THR A 111 9.68 2.91 6.25
CA THR A 111 9.43 4.26 5.71
C THR A 111 8.99 5.27 6.74
N LEU A 112 8.36 4.81 7.80
CA LEU A 112 7.83 5.67 8.87
C LEU A 112 8.75 5.75 10.10
N THR A 113 10.02 5.32 9.98
CA THR A 113 10.98 5.27 11.10
C THR A 113 11.08 6.60 11.84
N HIS A 114 11.38 7.67 11.14
CA HIS A 114 11.57 8.98 11.77
C HIS A 114 10.27 9.52 12.35
N ILE A 115 9.14 9.28 11.70
CA ILE A 115 7.82 9.68 12.20
C ILE A 115 7.48 8.92 13.47
N ALA A 116 7.69 7.60 13.51
CA ALA A 116 7.42 6.76 14.66
C ALA A 116 8.27 7.16 15.88
N HIS A 117 9.56 7.34 15.70
CA HIS A 117 10.47 7.75 16.78
C HIS A 117 10.16 9.17 17.25
N GLY A 118 9.94 10.14 16.36
CA GLY A 118 9.57 11.50 16.75
C GLY A 118 8.25 11.58 17.53
N LEU A 119 7.28 10.71 17.23
CA LEU A 119 6.06 10.58 18.00
C LEU A 119 6.34 10.04 19.42
N VAL A 120 7.19 9.01 19.53
CA VAL A 120 7.55 8.43 20.84
C VAL A 120 8.37 9.40 21.68
N GLU A 121 9.29 10.15 21.10
CA GLU A 121 10.07 11.20 21.77
C GLU A 121 9.17 12.28 22.41
N ARG A 122 7.98 12.49 21.85
CA ARG A 122 6.95 13.37 22.43
C ARG A 122 5.91 12.64 23.29
N GLY A 123 6.22 11.43 23.73
CA GLY A 123 5.39 10.69 24.69
C GLY A 123 4.20 9.94 24.08
N CYS A 124 4.18 9.70 22.76
CA CYS A 124 3.17 8.84 22.16
C CYS A 124 3.47 7.36 22.38
N ARG A 125 2.41 6.56 22.47
CA ARG A 125 2.42 5.10 22.28
C ARG A 125 2.17 4.79 20.82
N VAL A 126 3.14 4.24 20.12
CA VAL A 126 3.06 3.99 18.69
C VAL A 126 2.84 2.50 18.41
N LEU A 127 1.92 2.20 17.52
CA LEU A 127 1.68 0.88 16.95
C LEU A 127 1.79 1.00 15.43
N LEU A 128 2.62 0.17 14.82
CA LEU A 128 2.76 0.07 13.37
C LEU A 128 2.91 -1.39 12.96
N PHE A 129 2.59 -1.70 11.71
CA PHE A 129 2.59 -3.07 11.21
C PHE A 129 2.92 -3.10 9.73
N ASP A 130 3.57 -4.18 9.30
CA ASP A 130 3.80 -4.43 7.88
C ASP A 130 2.51 -4.89 7.22
N LEU A 131 2.10 -4.25 6.12
CA LEU A 131 0.94 -4.65 5.34
C LEU A 131 1.14 -6.07 4.78
N PHE A 132 0.07 -6.81 4.55
CA PHE A 132 0.13 -8.14 3.96
C PHE A 132 1.01 -8.19 2.70
N GLY A 133 1.96 -9.12 2.68
CA GLY A 133 2.92 -9.29 1.61
C GLY A 133 4.05 -8.26 1.59
N ARG A 134 4.24 -7.48 2.65
CA ARG A 134 5.34 -6.52 2.84
C ARG A 134 6.07 -6.82 4.14
N GLY A 135 7.32 -6.39 4.19
CA GLY A 135 8.12 -6.55 5.40
C GLY A 135 8.17 -8.00 5.87
N TYR A 136 7.68 -8.24 7.05
CA TYR A 136 7.61 -9.56 7.66
C TYR A 136 6.17 -10.08 7.87
N SER A 137 5.18 -9.45 7.26
CA SER A 137 3.83 -9.98 7.23
C SER A 137 3.65 -11.00 6.10
N ASP A 138 2.89 -12.07 6.34
CA ASP A 138 2.55 -13.03 5.31
C ASP A 138 1.77 -12.37 4.15
N GLY A 139 1.86 -12.95 2.96
CA GLY A 139 1.03 -12.55 1.83
C GLY A 139 -0.30 -13.31 1.83
N VAL A 140 -1.36 -12.66 1.37
CA VAL A 140 -2.67 -13.28 1.12
C VAL A 140 -2.77 -13.61 -0.36
N GLY A 141 -2.90 -14.90 -0.70
CA GLY A 141 -2.81 -15.36 -2.10
C GLY A 141 -4.16 -15.54 -2.80
N ASP A 142 -5.25 -15.64 -2.06
CA ASP A 142 -6.59 -16.02 -2.54
C ASP A 142 -7.65 -14.92 -2.38
N LEU A 143 -7.30 -13.77 -1.79
CA LEU A 143 -8.19 -12.64 -1.61
C LEU A 143 -7.67 -11.38 -2.31
N PRO A 144 -8.55 -10.49 -2.79
CA PRO A 144 -8.15 -9.19 -3.30
C PRO A 144 -7.59 -8.31 -2.15
N HIS A 145 -6.50 -7.59 -2.44
CA HIS A 145 -5.92 -6.62 -1.52
C HIS A 145 -6.69 -5.30 -1.61
N ASP A 146 -7.96 -5.35 -1.24
CA ASP A 146 -8.88 -4.20 -1.21
C ASP A 146 -8.96 -3.57 0.19
N GLU A 147 -9.81 -2.55 0.35
CA GLU A 147 -10.04 -1.87 1.62
C GLU A 147 -10.53 -2.80 2.72
N ARG A 148 -11.31 -3.84 2.37
CA ARG A 148 -11.87 -4.80 3.35
C ARG A 148 -10.76 -5.62 3.98
N LEU A 149 -9.84 -6.14 3.16
CA LEU A 149 -8.71 -6.92 3.64
C LEU A 149 -7.78 -6.07 4.52
N TYR A 150 -7.44 -4.85 4.07
CA TYR A 150 -6.52 -3.99 4.83
C TYR A 150 -7.14 -3.41 6.10
N VAL A 151 -8.42 -3.06 6.09
CA VAL A 151 -9.12 -2.64 7.32
C VAL A 151 -9.20 -3.80 8.31
N SER A 152 -9.49 -5.03 7.84
CA SER A 152 -9.46 -6.23 8.69
C SER A 152 -8.07 -6.48 9.27
N GLN A 153 -6.99 -6.27 8.49
CA GLN A 153 -5.62 -6.36 8.98
C GLN A 153 -5.36 -5.38 10.14
N ALA A 154 -5.73 -4.12 9.97
CA ALA A 154 -5.57 -3.10 11.00
C ALA A 154 -6.36 -3.46 12.28
N LEU A 155 -7.59 -3.96 12.14
CA LEU A 155 -8.40 -4.39 13.29
C LEU A 155 -7.78 -5.60 14.01
N CYS A 156 -7.22 -6.58 13.30
CA CYS A 156 -6.50 -7.70 13.92
C CYS A 156 -5.30 -7.21 14.73
N VAL A 157 -4.54 -6.25 14.20
CA VAL A 157 -3.39 -5.66 14.89
C VAL A 157 -3.84 -4.91 16.15
N LEU A 158 -4.87 -4.06 16.06
CA LEU A 158 -5.42 -3.35 17.20
C LEU A 158 -5.93 -4.29 18.29
N ALA A 159 -6.65 -5.35 17.88
CA ALA A 159 -7.20 -6.35 18.81
C ALA A 159 -6.11 -7.22 19.46
N SER A 160 -4.92 -7.29 18.89
CA SER A 160 -3.79 -8.09 19.42
C SER A 160 -2.98 -7.37 20.51
N SER A 161 -3.23 -6.09 20.74
CA SER A 161 -2.55 -5.34 21.79
C SER A 161 -3.14 -5.66 23.16
N GLU A 162 -2.27 -5.66 24.17
CA GLU A 162 -2.70 -5.72 25.58
C GLU A 162 -3.35 -4.42 26.06
N LEU A 163 -3.15 -3.33 25.30
CA LEU A 163 -3.74 -2.03 25.61
C LEU A 163 -5.09 -1.87 24.90
N ALA A 164 -6.02 -1.13 25.55
CA ALA A 164 -7.31 -0.80 24.96
C ALA A 164 -7.16 0.25 23.85
N TRP A 165 -6.97 -0.21 22.60
CA TRP A 165 -6.90 0.66 21.42
C TRP A 165 -8.28 1.02 20.88
N THR A 166 -9.26 0.16 21.08
CA THR A 166 -10.62 0.31 20.55
C THR A 166 -11.61 0.46 21.70
N GLY A 167 -12.23 1.60 21.81
CA GLY A 167 -13.25 1.91 22.82
C GLY A 167 -13.87 3.27 22.53
N GLN A 168 -14.87 3.65 23.32
CA GLN A 168 -15.64 4.89 23.15
C GLN A 168 -15.45 5.89 24.30
N GLY A 169 -14.62 5.58 25.31
CA GLY A 169 -14.26 6.48 26.38
C GLY A 169 -13.39 7.65 25.91
N GLU A 170 -13.30 8.72 26.72
CA GLU A 170 -12.45 9.87 26.38
C GLU A 170 -10.97 9.48 26.23
N GLU A 171 -10.49 8.55 27.05
CA GLU A 171 -9.13 7.99 27.00
C GLU A 171 -9.00 6.78 26.06
N GLU A 172 -10.10 6.29 25.50
CA GLU A 172 -10.14 5.16 24.58
C GLU A 172 -10.11 5.65 23.14
N GLY A 173 -9.73 4.75 22.21
CA GLY A 173 -9.50 5.10 20.83
C GLY A 173 -8.07 5.54 20.55
N PHE A 174 -7.78 5.89 19.32
CA PHE A 174 -6.43 6.18 18.85
C PHE A 174 -6.40 7.28 17.79
N HIS A 175 -5.22 7.83 17.58
CA HIS A 175 -4.91 8.69 16.44
C HIS A 175 -4.37 7.85 15.31
N LEU A 176 -4.72 8.18 14.09
CA LEU A 176 -4.39 7.38 12.90
C LEU A 176 -3.55 8.21 11.93
N VAL A 177 -2.40 7.68 11.55
CA VAL A 177 -1.52 8.26 10.54
C VAL A 177 -1.41 7.29 9.38
N GLY A 178 -1.77 7.71 8.17
CA GLY A 178 -1.64 6.90 6.97
C GLY A 178 -0.80 7.60 5.91
N TYR A 179 0.18 6.88 5.36
CA TYR A 179 1.05 7.39 4.30
C TYR A 179 0.73 6.69 2.98
N SER A 180 0.55 7.47 1.91
CA SER A 180 0.32 6.96 0.55
C SER A 180 -0.86 5.97 0.50
N LEU A 181 -0.66 4.71 0.11
CA LEU A 181 -1.67 3.64 0.22
C LEU A 181 -2.25 3.55 1.64
N GLY A 182 -1.37 3.64 2.66
CA GLY A 182 -1.80 3.65 4.06
C GLY A 182 -2.75 4.80 4.39
N GLY A 183 -2.65 5.93 3.68
CA GLY A 183 -3.61 7.05 3.76
C GLY A 183 -4.99 6.67 3.23
N GLY A 184 -5.06 5.97 2.09
CA GLY A 184 -6.32 5.44 1.57
C GLY A 184 -6.97 4.43 2.52
N ILE A 185 -6.16 3.52 3.09
CA ILE A 185 -6.63 2.54 4.10
C ILE A 185 -7.10 3.27 5.36
N ALA A 186 -6.34 4.26 5.83
CA ALA A 186 -6.69 5.06 7.00
C ALA A 186 -8.00 5.83 6.82
N ALA A 187 -8.25 6.38 5.63
CA ALA A 187 -9.51 7.03 5.30
C ALA A 187 -10.70 6.07 5.41
N HIS A 188 -10.57 4.84 4.90
CA HIS A 188 -11.60 3.81 5.03
C HIS A 188 -11.82 3.36 6.48
N LEU A 189 -10.75 3.18 7.24
CA LEU A 189 -10.83 2.82 8.66
C LEU A 189 -11.54 3.91 9.47
N ALA A 190 -11.17 5.18 9.27
CA ALA A 190 -11.78 6.31 9.96
C ALA A 190 -13.23 6.58 9.51
N ALA A 191 -13.56 6.31 8.24
CA ALA A 191 -14.93 6.41 7.72
C ALA A 191 -15.85 5.31 8.28
N THR A 192 -15.28 4.14 8.58
CA THR A 192 -16.02 2.99 9.13
C THR A 192 -16.16 3.06 10.66
N PHE A 193 -15.13 3.54 11.36
CA PHE A 193 -15.07 3.63 12.83
C PHE A 193 -14.82 5.06 13.30
N PRO A 194 -15.72 6.01 13.01
CA PRO A 194 -15.48 7.43 13.25
C PRO A 194 -15.33 7.79 14.73
N SER A 195 -15.96 7.05 15.64
CA SER A 195 -15.85 7.28 17.10
C SER A 195 -14.55 6.76 17.71
N THR A 196 -13.94 5.73 17.11
CA THR A 196 -12.71 5.11 17.61
C THR A 196 -11.45 5.86 17.15
N VAL A 197 -11.47 6.43 15.96
CA VAL A 197 -10.37 7.24 15.42
C VAL A 197 -10.52 8.68 15.89
N LYS A 198 -9.74 9.10 16.90
CA LYS A 198 -9.81 10.45 17.49
C LYS A 198 -9.35 11.53 16.52
N SER A 199 -8.22 11.31 15.84
CA SER A 199 -7.79 12.18 14.75
C SER A 199 -7.19 11.35 13.62
N LEU A 200 -7.28 11.86 12.40
CA LEU A 200 -6.79 11.26 11.19
C LEU A 200 -5.76 12.17 10.53
N ILE A 201 -4.55 11.68 10.30
CA ILE A 201 -3.47 12.38 9.62
C ILE A 201 -3.13 11.63 8.33
N LEU A 202 -3.21 12.32 7.22
CA LEU A 202 -3.07 11.80 5.89
C LEU A 202 -1.83 12.41 5.23
N LEU A 203 -0.79 11.59 5.09
CA LEU A 203 0.48 11.96 4.45
C LEU A 203 0.43 11.54 2.99
N ALA A 204 0.24 12.48 2.06
CA ALA A 204 0.07 12.21 0.63
C ALA A 204 -0.85 11.00 0.38
N PRO A 205 -2.11 11.02 0.84
CA PRO A 205 -2.95 9.82 0.87
C PRO A 205 -3.34 9.37 -0.53
N ALA A 206 -3.33 8.05 -0.79
CA ALA A 206 -4.06 7.48 -1.91
C ALA A 206 -5.58 7.55 -1.67
N GLY A 207 -6.38 7.28 -2.70
CA GLY A 207 -7.84 7.24 -2.63
C GLY A 207 -8.54 8.03 -3.71
N MET A 208 -7.97 9.16 -4.08
CA MET A 208 -8.47 10.04 -5.13
C MET A 208 -7.39 10.42 -6.14
N ILE A 209 -6.39 9.55 -6.31
CA ILE A 209 -5.39 9.73 -7.37
C ILE A 209 -6.12 9.70 -8.71
N ARG A 210 -5.90 10.72 -9.54
CA ARG A 210 -6.56 10.80 -10.85
C ARG A 210 -6.13 9.67 -11.76
N GLU A 211 -7.09 9.00 -12.40
CA GLU A 211 -6.80 7.87 -13.30
C GLU A 211 -5.89 8.23 -14.48
N GLU A 212 -5.89 9.47 -14.91
CA GLU A 212 -5.00 9.97 -15.96
C GLU A 212 -3.53 9.96 -15.57
N ASN A 213 -3.23 9.99 -14.28
CA ASN A 213 -1.87 9.84 -13.76
C ASN A 213 -1.33 8.40 -13.92
N PHE A 214 -2.22 7.42 -14.17
CA PHE A 214 -1.84 6.05 -14.53
C PHE A 214 -1.82 5.90 -16.06
N GLY A 215 -0.68 5.59 -16.65
CA GLY A 215 -0.56 5.38 -18.10
C GLY A 215 -1.47 4.25 -18.63
N ILE A 216 -1.88 4.35 -19.89
CA ILE A 216 -2.79 3.39 -20.57
C ILE A 216 -2.29 1.94 -20.45
N VAL A 217 -0.99 1.72 -20.54
CA VAL A 217 -0.39 0.38 -20.47
C VAL A 217 -0.52 -0.23 -19.08
N ALA A 218 -0.39 0.56 -18.00
CA ALA A 218 -0.66 0.09 -16.64
C ALA A 218 -2.13 -0.34 -16.46
N LYS A 219 -3.07 0.43 -17.03
CA LYS A 219 -4.49 0.08 -17.04
C LYS A 219 -4.74 -1.25 -17.77
N VAL A 220 -4.11 -1.46 -18.94
CA VAL A 220 -4.24 -2.70 -19.71
C VAL A 220 -3.59 -3.87 -18.98
N ILE A 221 -2.37 -3.73 -18.47
CA ILE A 221 -1.64 -4.82 -17.81
C ILE A 221 -2.32 -5.25 -16.50
N PHE A 222 -2.68 -4.27 -15.66
CA PHE A 222 -3.18 -4.57 -14.30
C PHE A 222 -4.70 -4.67 -14.21
N ARG A 223 -5.48 -3.98 -15.04
CA ARG A 223 -6.94 -3.90 -14.89
C ARG A 223 -7.77 -4.58 -15.96
N SER A 224 -7.24 -4.80 -17.18
CA SER A 224 -8.03 -5.39 -18.26
C SER A 224 -8.35 -6.88 -18.08
N GLY A 225 -7.53 -7.60 -17.30
CA GLY A 225 -7.60 -9.06 -17.19
C GLY A 225 -7.19 -9.82 -18.47
N TRP A 226 -6.75 -9.10 -19.51
CA TRP A 226 -6.37 -9.71 -20.80
C TRP A 226 -4.99 -10.35 -20.75
N VAL A 227 -4.11 -9.84 -19.89
CA VAL A 227 -2.75 -10.39 -19.74
C VAL A 227 -2.79 -11.46 -18.66
N PRO A 228 -2.33 -12.69 -18.96
CA PRO A 228 -2.26 -13.77 -18.00
C PRO A 228 -1.48 -13.40 -16.74
N GLU A 229 -2.01 -13.76 -15.56
CA GLU A 229 -1.47 -13.40 -14.25
C GLU A 229 0.02 -13.74 -14.11
N GLY A 230 0.42 -14.94 -14.52
CA GLY A 230 1.82 -15.36 -14.46
C GLY A 230 2.76 -14.51 -15.32
N ILE A 231 2.29 -14.00 -16.46
CA ILE A 231 3.06 -13.11 -17.32
C ILE A 231 3.22 -11.75 -16.65
N VAL A 232 2.13 -11.21 -16.09
CA VAL A 232 2.17 -9.93 -15.35
C VAL A 232 3.12 -10.05 -14.15
N GLU A 233 3.10 -11.18 -13.43
CA GLU A 233 4.00 -11.41 -12.29
C GLU A 233 5.48 -11.43 -12.72
N ILE A 234 5.81 -12.15 -13.80
CA ILE A 234 7.19 -12.20 -14.33
C ILE A 234 7.64 -10.82 -14.78
N MET A 235 6.79 -10.07 -15.50
CA MET A 235 7.08 -8.71 -15.95
C MET A 235 7.30 -7.76 -14.77
N THR A 236 6.41 -7.82 -13.77
CA THR A 236 6.49 -7.00 -12.56
C THR A 236 7.77 -7.32 -11.78
N ARG A 237 8.05 -8.61 -11.56
CA ARG A 237 9.28 -9.06 -10.87
C ARG A 237 10.54 -8.60 -11.61
N TRP A 238 10.58 -8.74 -12.92
CA TRP A 238 11.72 -8.30 -13.73
C TRP A 238 11.88 -6.77 -13.71
N ARG A 239 10.78 -6.03 -13.74
CA ARG A 239 10.79 -4.57 -13.69
C ARG A 239 11.27 -4.04 -12.33
N LEU A 240 10.78 -4.62 -11.24
CA LEU A 240 11.15 -4.26 -9.88
C LEU A 240 12.61 -4.60 -9.53
N LYS A 241 13.24 -5.53 -10.27
CA LYS A 241 14.67 -5.88 -10.11
C LYS A 241 15.62 -4.92 -10.83
N ARG A 242 15.12 -4.11 -11.76
CA ARG A 242 15.98 -3.15 -12.48
C ARG A 242 16.36 -1.98 -11.58
N PRO A 243 17.63 -1.50 -11.65
CA PRO A 243 18.04 -0.32 -10.90
C PRO A 243 17.19 0.89 -11.29
N ILE A 244 16.50 1.45 -10.33
CA ILE A 244 15.63 2.62 -10.49
C ILE A 244 16.46 3.82 -10.98
N ALA A 245 17.73 3.89 -10.60
CA ALA A 245 18.67 4.95 -11.01
C ALA A 245 18.95 5.06 -12.53
N GLU A 246 18.75 4.01 -13.33
CA GLU A 246 18.96 4.09 -14.78
C GLU A 246 17.83 4.82 -15.51
N SER A 247 16.63 4.73 -14.99
CA SER A 247 15.46 5.43 -15.56
C SER A 247 15.51 6.95 -15.31
N ALA A 248 16.00 7.34 -14.14
CA ALA A 248 16.21 8.75 -13.79
C ALA A 248 17.24 9.43 -14.68
N LYS A 249 18.35 8.74 -15.02
CA LYS A 249 19.37 9.27 -15.95
C LYS A 249 18.87 9.48 -17.39
N ARG A 250 17.80 8.80 -17.81
CA ARG A 250 17.17 9.04 -19.12
C ARG A 250 16.37 10.34 -19.16
N LYS A 251 15.73 10.75 -18.05
CA LYS A 251 15.02 12.03 -17.95
C LYS A 251 15.98 13.23 -18.00
N SER A 252 17.17 13.13 -17.40
CA SER A 252 18.13 14.25 -17.31
C SER A 252 18.91 14.54 -18.62
N LYS A 253 18.86 13.65 -19.62
CA LYS A 253 19.53 13.85 -20.92
C LYS A 253 18.67 14.51 -22.00
N GLY A 254 17.43 14.87 -21.73
CA GLY A 254 16.58 15.67 -22.61
C GLY A 254 16.65 17.13 -22.20
N GLY A 255 17.40 17.92 -22.91
CA GLY A 255 17.67 19.35 -22.96
C GLY A 255 16.92 20.40 -22.11
N PRO A 256 17.30 21.68 -22.17
CA PRO A 256 16.87 22.71 -21.23
C PRO A 256 15.38 23.03 -21.37
N SER A 257 14.71 23.12 -20.22
CA SER A 257 13.31 23.44 -20.05
C SER A 257 12.93 24.82 -20.60
N GLY A 258 12.08 24.82 -21.63
CA GLY A 258 11.25 25.96 -22.00
C GLY A 258 9.93 25.94 -21.19
N PRO A 259 9.13 27.05 -21.21
CA PRO A 259 7.99 27.20 -20.33
C PRO A 259 6.88 26.19 -20.60
N SER A 260 6.34 25.67 -19.53
CA SER A 260 5.17 24.79 -19.34
C SER A 260 4.35 24.47 -20.58
N THR A 261 4.56 23.29 -21.15
CA THR A 261 3.65 22.60 -22.07
C THR A 261 2.93 21.48 -21.36
N PRO A 262 1.68 21.13 -21.78
CA PRO A 262 0.86 20.18 -21.05
C PRO A 262 1.46 18.77 -21.00
N LYS A 263 1.26 18.11 -19.87
CA LYS A 263 1.71 16.77 -19.47
C LYS A 263 1.80 15.78 -20.64
N SER A 264 3.01 15.40 -21.03
CA SER A 264 3.23 14.31 -21.97
C SER A 264 2.86 12.98 -21.31
N HIS A 265 1.93 12.25 -21.92
CA HIS A 265 1.57 10.89 -21.52
C HIS A 265 2.81 9.99 -21.46
N LEU A 266 3.14 9.50 -20.27
CA LEU A 266 4.25 8.59 -20.07
C LEU A 266 3.94 7.22 -20.70
N PRO A 267 4.88 6.57 -21.44
CA PRO A 267 4.70 5.20 -21.88
C PRO A 267 4.50 4.26 -20.69
N GLY A 268 3.72 3.19 -20.88
CA GLY A 268 3.24 2.32 -19.80
C GLY A 268 4.30 1.64 -18.93
N ASP A 269 5.52 1.47 -19.41
CA ASP A 269 6.66 1.02 -18.60
C ASP A 269 7.00 2.01 -17.49
N GLN A 270 6.68 3.27 -17.67
CA GLN A 270 6.93 4.35 -16.70
C GLN A 270 5.84 4.45 -15.62
N ALA A 271 4.64 3.91 -15.85
CA ALA A 271 3.57 3.97 -14.86
C ALA A 271 3.70 2.94 -13.73
N ILE A 272 4.19 1.72 -14.05
CA ILE A 272 4.60 0.75 -13.01
C ILE A 272 5.77 1.31 -12.23
N GLU A 273 6.73 1.90 -12.95
CA GLU A 273 7.88 2.58 -12.37
C GLU A 273 7.43 3.77 -11.52
N ALA A 274 6.53 4.61 -12.00
CA ALA A 274 6.04 5.74 -11.23
C ALA A 274 5.33 5.31 -9.95
N THR A 275 4.53 4.25 -9.96
CA THR A 275 3.82 3.78 -8.75
C THR A 275 4.77 3.10 -7.75
N VAL A 276 5.78 2.36 -8.22
CA VAL A 276 6.81 1.74 -7.35
C VAL A 276 7.85 2.77 -6.98
N THR A 277 8.17 3.64 -7.91
CA THR A 277 9.21 4.65 -7.81
C THR A 277 8.72 5.88 -7.06
N SER A 278 7.42 6.14 -6.97
CA SER A 278 6.92 7.35 -6.35
C SER A 278 7.20 7.43 -4.86
N GLU A 279 7.10 6.30 -4.18
CA GLU A 279 7.54 6.24 -2.77
C GLU A 279 9.08 6.29 -2.65
N ILE A 280 9.79 6.14 -3.77
CA ILE A 280 11.24 5.90 -3.79
C ILE A 280 11.95 6.67 -4.92
N ALA A 281 11.23 7.22 -5.91
CA ALA A 281 11.83 7.85 -7.10
C ALA A 281 12.57 9.13 -6.77
N ASP A 282 12.01 9.91 -5.85
CA ASP A 282 12.66 11.15 -5.44
C ASP A 282 13.99 10.85 -4.75
N ALA A 283 14.04 9.72 -4.00
CA ALA A 283 15.28 9.22 -3.44
C ALA A 283 16.29 8.72 -4.50
N ALA A 284 15.79 8.19 -5.63
CA ALA A 284 16.64 7.72 -6.74
C ALA A 284 17.10 8.84 -7.67
N VAL A 285 16.33 9.94 -7.73
CA VAL A 285 16.63 11.15 -8.52
C VAL A 285 17.37 12.19 -7.71
N ALA A 286 17.25 12.17 -6.37
CA ALA A 286 17.97 13.07 -5.50
C ALA A 286 19.49 12.92 -5.74
N GLU A 287 20.19 14.04 -5.91
CA GLU A 287 21.65 14.07 -6.06
C GLU A 287 22.37 13.37 -4.89
N ALA A 288 21.73 13.37 -3.70
CA ALA A 288 22.19 12.66 -2.50
C ALA A 288 21.02 12.19 -1.62
N PRO A 289 20.43 11.01 -1.91
CA PRO A 289 19.37 10.45 -1.05
C PRO A 289 19.87 10.22 0.36
N GLY A 290 19.04 10.46 1.37
CA GLY A 290 19.33 10.23 2.78
C GLY A 290 19.63 8.74 3.09
N PRO A 291 20.22 8.44 4.26
CA PRO A 291 20.54 7.06 4.64
C PRO A 291 19.31 6.13 4.64
N LEU A 292 18.20 6.59 5.21
CA LEU A 292 16.93 5.83 5.27
C LEU A 292 16.36 5.58 3.87
N GLN A 293 16.34 6.58 3.03
CA GLN A 293 15.85 6.44 1.65
C GLN A 293 16.65 5.37 0.87
N ARG A 294 17.99 5.38 0.99
CA ARG A 294 18.85 4.35 0.37
C ARG A 294 18.58 2.95 0.94
N GLN A 295 18.34 2.85 2.24
CA GLN A 295 18.03 1.60 2.92
C GLN A 295 16.69 1.03 2.43
N VAL A 296 15.65 1.86 2.38
CA VAL A 296 14.32 1.51 1.87
C VAL A 296 14.40 1.04 0.42
N LEU A 297 15.10 1.75 -0.45
CA LEU A 297 15.33 1.35 -1.85
C LEU A 297 15.93 -0.05 -1.97
N LYS A 298 17.00 -0.32 -1.22
CA LYS A 298 17.65 -1.63 -1.22
C LYS A 298 16.72 -2.70 -0.68
N TYR A 299 15.91 -2.37 0.35
CA TYR A 299 14.99 -3.31 0.95
C TYR A 299 13.84 -3.70 0.01
N VAL A 300 13.30 -2.78 -0.79
CA VAL A 300 12.30 -3.11 -1.81
C VAL A 300 12.84 -4.15 -2.80
N ASN A 301 14.07 -3.97 -3.29
CA ASN A 301 14.71 -4.95 -4.16
C ASN A 301 14.90 -6.30 -3.47
N TRP A 302 15.26 -6.28 -2.19
CA TRP A 302 15.40 -7.48 -1.38
C TRP A 302 14.07 -8.22 -1.23
N GLN A 303 12.95 -7.51 -0.96
CA GLN A 303 11.61 -8.09 -0.87
C GLN A 303 11.20 -8.80 -2.17
N VAL A 304 11.47 -8.20 -3.33
CA VAL A 304 11.18 -8.82 -4.65
C VAL A 304 11.84 -10.19 -4.79
N ALA A 305 13.03 -10.36 -4.22
CA ALA A 305 13.79 -11.61 -4.31
C ALA A 305 13.40 -12.64 -3.23
N ASN A 306 13.12 -12.19 -2.02
CA ASN A 306 13.09 -13.04 -0.83
C ASN A 306 11.70 -13.15 -0.17
N HIS A 307 10.71 -12.35 -0.58
CA HIS A 307 9.37 -12.40 0.00
C HIS A 307 8.37 -13.00 -1.00
N ALA A 308 7.89 -14.21 -0.76
CA ALA A 308 6.98 -14.92 -1.66
C ALA A 308 5.68 -14.13 -1.95
N GLY A 309 5.16 -13.42 -0.94
CA GLY A 309 3.93 -12.64 -1.04
C GLY A 309 4.09 -11.24 -1.65
N PHE A 310 5.32 -10.70 -1.80
CA PHE A 310 5.50 -9.29 -2.15
C PHE A 310 4.94 -8.93 -3.54
N VAL A 311 5.39 -9.60 -4.59
CA VAL A 311 4.94 -9.30 -5.96
C VAL A 311 3.45 -9.60 -6.16
N PRO A 312 2.92 -10.76 -5.71
CA PRO A 312 1.48 -11.02 -5.74
C PRO A 312 0.64 -9.97 -5.03
N ALA A 313 1.01 -9.60 -3.80
CA ALA A 313 0.31 -8.58 -3.04
C ALA A 313 0.40 -7.20 -3.69
N PHE A 314 1.57 -6.82 -4.21
CA PHE A 314 1.76 -5.58 -4.95
C PHE A 314 0.84 -5.47 -6.17
N MET A 315 0.78 -6.53 -7.00
CA MET A 315 -0.10 -6.60 -8.17
C MET A 315 -1.58 -6.53 -7.78
N SER A 316 -1.98 -7.28 -6.76
CA SER A 316 -3.34 -7.28 -6.24
C SER A 316 -3.73 -5.90 -5.69
N THR A 317 -2.81 -5.22 -5.00
CA THR A 317 -2.99 -3.86 -4.51
C THR A 317 -3.22 -2.87 -5.65
N LEU A 318 -2.44 -2.92 -6.72
CA LEU A 318 -2.63 -2.05 -7.90
C LEU A 318 -4.01 -2.22 -8.55
N ARG A 319 -4.61 -3.40 -8.42
CA ARG A 319 -5.93 -3.73 -9.00
C ARG A 319 -7.09 -3.31 -8.12
N TYR A 320 -6.98 -3.55 -6.81
CA TYR A 320 -8.13 -3.59 -5.91
C TYR A 320 -8.07 -2.61 -4.75
N ALA A 321 -6.88 -2.12 -4.40
CA ALA A 321 -6.73 -1.26 -3.23
C ALA A 321 -7.41 0.12 -3.41
N PRO A 322 -7.73 0.79 -2.31
CA PRO A 322 -8.42 2.07 -2.32
C PRO A 322 -7.48 3.22 -2.73
N MET A 323 -7.00 3.20 -3.99
CA MET A 323 -6.09 4.21 -4.51
C MET A 323 -6.77 5.30 -5.34
N ILE A 324 -7.90 4.97 -5.97
CA ILE A 324 -8.61 5.87 -6.88
C ILE A 324 -10.13 5.76 -6.65
N ASN A 325 -10.88 6.79 -7.04
CA ASN A 325 -12.35 6.80 -7.08
C ASN A 325 -13.05 6.46 -5.74
N GLN A 326 -12.43 6.75 -4.60
CA GLN A 326 -12.94 6.41 -3.26
C GLN A 326 -13.91 7.49 -2.71
N HIS A 327 -14.69 8.13 -3.57
CA HIS A 327 -15.56 9.26 -3.23
C HIS A 327 -16.48 9.02 -2.03
N GLU A 328 -17.01 7.79 -1.88
CA GLU A 328 -17.93 7.48 -0.79
C GLU A 328 -17.25 7.51 0.58
N ALA A 329 -16.07 6.89 0.70
CA ALA A 329 -15.30 6.92 1.95
C ALA A 329 -14.92 8.36 2.32
N TRP A 330 -14.48 9.16 1.35
CA TRP A 330 -14.11 10.55 1.58
C TRP A 330 -15.30 11.42 2.01
N ARG A 331 -16.50 11.24 1.41
CA ARG A 331 -17.73 11.93 1.88
C ARG A 331 -18.09 11.56 3.32
N LYS A 332 -17.82 10.32 3.75
CA LYS A 332 -18.05 9.91 5.13
C LYS A 332 -17.13 10.65 6.12
N LEU A 333 -15.91 11.03 5.70
CA LEU A 333 -15.01 11.82 6.53
C LEU A 333 -15.55 13.22 6.83
N ALA A 334 -16.40 13.80 5.99
CA ALA A 334 -17.07 15.06 6.28
C ALA A 334 -17.97 15.04 7.52
N LYS A 335 -18.35 13.83 7.97
CA LYS A 335 -19.19 13.66 9.19
C LYS A 335 -18.40 13.53 10.47
N ARG A 336 -17.07 13.56 10.40
CA ARG A 336 -16.19 13.57 11.58
C ARG A 336 -16.26 14.93 12.25
N GLU A 337 -15.92 14.96 13.52
CA GLU A 337 -15.76 16.23 14.27
C GLU A 337 -14.84 17.17 13.49
N PRO A 338 -15.23 18.43 13.30
CA PRO A 338 -14.44 19.42 12.57
C PRO A 338 -13.01 19.51 13.10
N LYS A 339 -12.06 19.70 12.19
CA LYS A 339 -10.62 19.83 12.52
C LYS A 339 -9.99 18.61 13.17
N THR A 340 -10.61 17.41 13.05
CA THR A 340 -10.00 16.13 13.47
C THR A 340 -9.35 15.36 12.31
N THR A 341 -9.38 15.88 11.09
CA THR A 341 -8.70 15.30 9.92
C THR A 341 -7.68 16.30 9.38
N CYS A 342 -6.44 15.85 9.20
CA CYS A 342 -5.31 16.62 8.69
C CYS A 342 -4.78 16.05 7.38
N PHE A 343 -4.49 16.94 6.43
CA PHE A 343 -3.82 16.59 5.17
C PHE A 343 -2.44 17.24 5.11
N ILE A 344 -1.42 16.47 4.74
CA ILE A 344 -0.04 16.93 4.55
C ILE A 344 0.49 16.38 3.23
N PHE A 345 1.03 17.24 2.37
CA PHE A 345 1.56 16.90 1.04
C PHE A 345 3.01 17.30 0.88
N GLY A 346 3.70 16.67 -0.06
CA GLY A 346 5.00 17.12 -0.56
C GLY A 346 4.82 18.16 -1.69
N ILE A 347 5.64 19.22 -1.69
CA ILE A 347 5.56 20.30 -2.72
C ILE A 347 5.83 19.74 -4.12
N GLY A 348 6.75 18.78 -4.25
CA GLY A 348 7.15 18.17 -5.52
C GLY A 348 6.47 16.83 -5.79
N ASP A 349 5.43 16.46 -5.06
CA ASP A 349 4.74 15.19 -5.25
C ASP A 349 3.96 15.19 -6.58
N GLU A 350 4.45 14.42 -7.56
CA GLU A 350 3.84 14.30 -8.89
C GLU A 350 2.67 13.29 -8.92
N ILE A 351 2.47 12.50 -7.86
CA ILE A 351 1.49 11.42 -7.81
C ILE A 351 0.27 11.79 -7.01
N VAL A 352 0.51 12.28 -5.79
CA VAL A 352 -0.54 12.75 -4.90
C VAL A 352 -0.37 14.27 -4.76
N ASN A 353 -0.85 14.98 -5.78
CA ASN A 353 -0.67 16.41 -5.89
C ASN A 353 -1.64 17.16 -4.98
N ASP A 354 -1.14 18.14 -4.20
CA ASP A 354 -1.93 19.00 -3.30
C ASP A 354 -3.06 19.72 -4.05
N GLU A 355 -2.78 20.26 -5.24
CA GLU A 355 -3.78 21.04 -6.00
C GLU A 355 -4.91 20.16 -6.53
N ASP A 356 -4.59 18.96 -7.05
CA ASP A 356 -5.59 17.99 -7.48
C ASP A 356 -6.50 17.61 -6.30
N TYR A 357 -5.91 17.37 -5.11
CA TYR A 357 -6.67 17.02 -3.91
C TYR A 357 -7.51 18.19 -3.36
N ARG A 358 -7.05 19.43 -3.51
CA ARG A 358 -7.87 20.60 -3.18
C ARG A 358 -9.10 20.70 -4.06
N GLN A 359 -8.97 20.38 -5.33
CA GLN A 359 -10.07 20.41 -6.27
C GLN A 359 -11.06 19.25 -6.06
N ASP A 360 -10.53 18.03 -5.90
CA ASP A 360 -11.34 16.80 -5.95
C ASP A 360 -11.77 16.31 -4.57
N VAL A 361 -10.96 16.52 -3.52
CA VAL A 361 -11.15 15.94 -2.17
C VAL A 361 -11.68 16.96 -1.18
N LEU A 362 -11.15 18.17 -1.17
CA LEU A 362 -11.52 19.19 -0.18
C LEU A 362 -13.04 19.43 -0.12
N PRO A 363 -13.77 19.52 -1.25
CA PRO A 363 -15.23 19.62 -1.21
C PRO A 363 -15.93 18.38 -0.63
N LEU A 364 -15.34 17.18 -0.85
CA LEU A 364 -15.94 15.93 -0.37
C LEU A 364 -15.84 15.81 1.16
N VAL A 365 -14.77 16.32 1.77
CA VAL A 365 -14.53 16.24 3.21
C VAL A 365 -15.08 17.43 4.01
N GLY A 366 -15.89 18.28 3.38
CA GLY A 366 -16.57 19.40 4.04
C GLY A 366 -15.81 20.72 4.03
N GLY A 367 -14.81 20.87 3.16
CA GLY A 367 -14.06 22.10 2.97
C GLY A 367 -13.03 22.41 4.08
N GLU A 368 -12.36 23.55 3.96
CA GLU A 368 -11.33 23.98 4.92
C GLU A 368 -11.88 24.19 6.33
N GLU A 369 -13.16 24.42 6.49
CA GLU A 369 -13.79 24.56 7.80
C GLU A 369 -13.78 23.25 8.58
N ASN A 370 -13.89 22.13 7.87
CA ASN A 370 -13.98 20.79 8.48
C ASN A 370 -12.63 20.11 8.67
N VAL A 371 -11.63 20.39 7.82
CA VAL A 371 -10.33 19.73 7.88
C VAL A 371 -9.20 20.71 8.17
N PHE A 372 -8.08 20.18 8.67
CA PHE A 372 -6.82 20.91 8.77
C PHE A 372 -5.98 20.62 7.52
N TRP A 373 -5.86 21.60 6.66
CA TRP A 373 -5.02 21.48 5.46
C TRP A 373 -3.67 22.13 5.76
N ALA A 374 -2.68 21.29 6.04
CA ALA A 374 -1.35 21.77 6.42
C ALA A 374 -0.63 22.39 5.22
N ARG A 375 0.27 23.33 5.49
CA ARG A 375 1.22 23.81 4.49
C ARG A 375 2.08 22.63 4.03
N SER A 376 2.22 22.44 2.72
CA SER A 376 3.00 21.36 2.11
C SER A 376 4.46 21.38 2.59
N VAL A 377 5.05 20.20 2.68
CA VAL A 377 6.42 19.96 3.12
C VAL A 377 7.34 19.95 1.88
N PRO A 378 8.59 20.46 1.95
CA PRO A 378 9.54 20.27 0.88
C PRO A 378 9.72 18.78 0.51
N GLY A 379 10.15 18.51 -0.75
CA GLY A 379 10.33 17.14 -1.24
C GLY A 379 9.14 16.64 -2.06
N GLY A 380 9.28 15.44 -2.60
CA GLY A 380 8.28 14.76 -3.40
C GLY A 380 7.40 13.85 -2.55
N HIS A 381 7.01 12.71 -3.13
CA HIS A 381 6.16 11.73 -2.43
C HIS A 381 6.83 11.14 -1.18
N ASP A 382 8.15 11.06 -1.17
CA ASP A 382 8.97 10.54 -0.07
C ASP A 382 9.23 11.52 1.08
N PHE A 383 8.56 12.69 1.11
CA PHE A 383 8.78 13.74 2.11
C PHE A 383 8.74 13.26 3.57
N PRO A 384 7.98 12.21 3.99
CA PRO A 384 8.03 11.76 5.37
C PRO A 384 9.39 11.15 5.77
N MET A 385 10.16 10.66 4.77
CA MET A 385 11.51 10.15 4.97
C MET A 385 12.57 11.24 4.76
N ALA A 386 12.39 12.08 3.75
CA ALA A 386 13.34 13.12 3.35
C ALA A 386 13.30 14.33 4.28
N HIS A 387 12.13 14.68 4.78
CA HIS A 387 11.87 15.87 5.59
C HIS A 387 11.01 15.53 6.84
N PRO A 388 11.48 14.59 7.68
CA PRO A 388 10.69 14.11 8.82
C PRO A 388 10.39 15.20 9.84
N ASP A 389 11.35 16.09 10.12
CA ASP A 389 11.18 17.15 11.12
C ASP A 389 10.06 18.12 10.73
N GLN A 390 10.03 18.52 9.45
CA GLN A 390 8.97 19.39 8.95
C GLN A 390 7.62 18.67 8.91
N THR A 391 7.60 17.37 8.59
CA THR A 391 6.39 16.56 8.65
C THR A 391 5.85 16.47 10.07
N LEU A 392 6.72 16.18 11.04
CA LEU A 392 6.38 16.16 12.47
C LEU A 392 5.90 17.53 12.95
N GLU A 393 6.55 18.62 12.55
CA GLU A 393 6.11 19.99 12.87
C GLU A 393 4.66 20.24 12.42
N ARG A 394 4.23 19.75 11.25
CA ARG A 394 2.84 19.86 10.79
C ARG A 394 1.90 19.03 11.65
N ILE A 395 2.31 17.85 12.08
CA ILE A 395 1.57 16.98 12.98
C ILE A 395 1.41 17.67 14.34
N TRP A 396 2.48 18.24 14.90
CA TRP A 396 2.44 18.97 16.16
C TRP A 396 1.50 20.15 16.11
N ARG A 397 1.58 20.96 15.06
CA ARG A 397 0.67 22.09 14.84
C ARG A 397 -0.79 21.66 14.77
N PHE A 398 -1.06 20.57 14.07
CA PHE A 398 -2.41 20.02 13.99
C PHE A 398 -2.93 19.58 15.37
N TRP A 399 -2.09 19.03 16.22
CA TRP A 399 -2.48 18.62 17.57
C TRP A 399 -2.39 19.74 18.62
N GLY A 400 -2.02 20.95 18.23
CA GLY A 400 -1.84 22.09 19.14
C GLY A 400 -0.65 21.91 20.10
N TRP A 401 0.36 21.15 19.69
CA TRP A 401 1.58 20.93 20.45
C TRP A 401 2.67 21.92 20.02
N ASP A 402 2.45 23.21 20.29
CA ASP A 402 3.43 24.24 19.99
C ASP A 402 4.71 24.05 20.83
N GLU A 403 5.83 24.64 20.37
CA GLU A 403 7.19 24.39 20.88
C GLU A 403 7.38 24.62 22.42
N GLY A 404 6.43 25.22 23.10
CA GLY A 404 6.48 25.50 24.55
C GLY A 404 6.07 24.33 25.47
N VAL A 405 5.41 23.29 24.99
CA VAL A 405 4.84 22.22 25.84
C VAL A 405 5.78 21.00 25.99
N ALA A 406 6.82 20.90 25.16
CA ALA A 406 7.73 19.76 25.17
C ALA A 406 8.60 19.57 26.41
N ALA A 407 8.67 20.57 27.31
CA ALA A 407 9.58 20.54 28.47
C ALA A 407 8.96 20.02 29.77
N SER A 408 7.64 19.79 29.84
CA SER A 408 6.97 19.48 31.13
C SER A 408 6.77 17.99 31.43
N TRP A 409 6.97 17.09 30.43
CA TRP A 409 6.70 15.65 30.59
C TRP A 409 7.94 14.77 30.85
N VAL A 410 9.14 15.36 30.85
CA VAL A 410 10.42 14.64 31.12
C VAL A 410 10.79 14.65 32.60
N LYS A 411 9.96 15.22 33.48
CA LYS A 411 10.19 15.24 34.94
C LYS A 411 9.00 14.65 35.70
N THR A 412 8.84 13.35 35.61
CA THR A 412 8.35 12.52 36.77
C THR A 412 8.68 11.05 36.46
#